data_acc9faba0412a2547598388df7a8e295
#
_entry.id   acc9faba0412a2547598388df7a8e295
#
_cell.length_a   1.000
_cell.length_b   1.000
_cell.length_c   1.000
_cell.angle_alpha   90.00
_cell.angle_beta   90.00
_cell.angle_gamma   90.00
#
_symmetry.space_group_name_H-M   'P 1'
#
loop_
_entity.id
_entity.type
_entity.pdbx_description
1 polymer ?
#
loop_
_entity_poly.entity_id
_entity_poly.type
_entity_poly.pdbx_seq_one_letter_code
_entity_poly.pdbx_strand_id
1 'polypeptide(L)'
;MNTSPLGSSALNVTPICLGTMTFGEQVNEADAHRILDRSMERGVNFLDTAEMYAVPAKAETCGATETILGNWFAKTPSARQRLVLATKVAGPSRGMPWIRGNNSGVTKAEIIAACEASLRRLQTDVIDLYQIHWPARNMPTFGALYFDPSKDKPCASIHEQLQAMAELVQAGKVRTIGLSNETPYGVHEFVRLADQYGLPRVQTLQNPYCLFNRSYENALDETCHRLDVSLLAYSPLGFGLLTGKYDETGLVGDAGRMSIYESMRKQRWGRPESLEAARRYNALARDHGLSPTQLALAFCYTNWRVASTIIGVTSLTQLDECLDAWGTTLSAELLAEIDKIRWEVRDPAQ
;
A
#
# COMPACT_ATOMS: atom_id res chain seq x y z
N MET A 1 -17.23 -0.98 11.59
CA MET A 1 -15.80 -0.98 12.02
C MET A 1 -15.52 0.31 12.77
N ASN A 2 -14.77 0.26 13.87
CA ASN A 2 -14.32 1.47 14.55
C ASN A 2 -13.21 2.13 13.73
N THR A 3 -13.15 3.47 13.75
CA THR A 3 -12.08 4.21 13.07
C THR A 3 -10.97 4.58 14.05
N SER A 4 -9.75 4.75 13.52
CA SER A 4 -8.56 5.21 14.28
C SER A 4 -7.89 6.38 13.54
N PRO A 5 -7.26 7.31 14.26
CA PRO A 5 -6.52 8.40 13.63
C PRO A 5 -5.28 7.89 12.90
N LEU A 6 -4.85 8.61 11.87
CA LEU A 6 -3.57 8.41 11.20
C LEU A 6 -2.53 9.35 11.81
N GLY A 7 -1.55 8.78 12.53
CA GLY A 7 -0.57 9.56 13.29
C GLY A 7 -1.27 10.56 14.21
N SER A 8 -0.77 11.79 14.21
CA SER A 8 -1.36 12.92 14.95
C SER A 8 -2.38 13.73 14.12
N SER A 9 -2.79 13.24 12.94
CA SER A 9 -3.71 13.96 12.06
C SER A 9 -5.18 13.83 12.51
N ALA A 10 -6.04 14.69 11.96
CA ALA A 10 -7.49 14.61 12.17
C ALA A 10 -8.17 13.54 11.29
N LEU A 11 -7.44 12.84 10.44
CA LEU A 11 -7.99 11.80 9.57
C LEU A 11 -8.26 10.52 10.37
N ASN A 12 -9.51 10.10 10.41
CA ASN A 12 -9.93 8.85 11.04
C ASN A 12 -10.31 7.83 9.97
N VAL A 13 -9.63 6.70 9.95
CA VAL A 13 -9.79 5.65 8.95
C VAL A 13 -10.23 4.33 9.56
N THR A 14 -10.95 3.54 8.76
CA THR A 14 -11.27 2.14 9.10
C THR A 14 -9.99 1.28 9.08
N PRO A 15 -9.92 0.21 9.89
CA PRO A 15 -8.79 -0.72 9.90
C PRO A 15 -8.60 -1.45 8.57
N ILE A 16 -9.57 -1.35 7.68
CA ILE A 16 -9.49 -1.87 6.31
C ILE A 16 -9.55 -0.69 5.33
N CYS A 17 -8.58 -0.64 4.43
CA CYS A 17 -8.49 0.28 3.30
C CYS A 17 -8.71 -0.49 2.00
N LEU A 18 -9.55 -0.01 1.10
CA LEU A 18 -9.66 -0.58 -0.24
C LEU A 18 -8.56 -0.02 -1.15
N GLY A 19 -7.60 -0.88 -1.50
CA GLY A 19 -6.59 -0.62 -2.52
C GLY A 19 -7.15 -0.87 -3.92
N THR A 20 -6.90 0.05 -4.83
CA THR A 20 -7.56 0.09 -6.14
C THR A 20 -6.64 -0.23 -7.32
N MET A 21 -5.42 -0.71 -7.09
CA MET A 21 -4.39 -0.90 -8.13
C MET A 21 -4.77 -1.88 -9.25
N THR A 22 -5.83 -2.66 -9.10
CA THR A 22 -6.35 -3.59 -10.11
C THR A 22 -7.35 -2.95 -11.08
N PHE A 23 -7.88 -1.76 -10.74
CA PHE A 23 -8.90 -1.07 -11.52
C PHE A 23 -8.30 -0.44 -12.78
N GLY A 24 -8.86 -0.77 -13.93
CA GLY A 24 -8.36 -0.35 -15.23
C GLY A 24 -7.41 -1.34 -15.92
N GLU A 25 -7.10 -2.47 -15.26
CA GLU A 25 -6.35 -3.58 -15.86
C GLU A 25 -7.07 -4.91 -15.66
N GLN A 26 -7.18 -5.41 -14.43
CA GLN A 26 -7.89 -6.66 -14.12
C GLN A 26 -9.39 -6.45 -13.89
N VAL A 27 -9.78 -5.26 -13.48
CA VAL A 27 -11.15 -4.89 -13.15
C VAL A 27 -11.56 -3.72 -14.04
N ASN A 28 -12.61 -3.89 -14.83
CA ASN A 28 -13.17 -2.81 -15.64
C ASN A 28 -13.89 -1.76 -14.76
N GLU A 29 -14.23 -0.61 -15.35
CA GLU A 29 -14.85 0.52 -14.63
C GLU A 29 -16.19 0.13 -13.96
N ALA A 30 -17.04 -0.65 -14.65
CA ALA A 30 -18.35 -1.02 -14.11
C ALA A 30 -18.23 -1.92 -12.87
N ASP A 31 -17.32 -2.89 -12.92
CA ASP A 31 -17.03 -3.77 -11.78
C ASP A 31 -16.33 -3.03 -10.66
N ALA A 32 -15.43 -2.10 -10.97
CA ALA A 32 -14.76 -1.25 -9.98
C ALA A 32 -15.79 -0.40 -9.21
N HIS A 33 -16.77 0.20 -9.90
CA HIS A 33 -17.82 0.97 -9.23
C HIS A 33 -18.67 0.08 -8.31
N ARG A 34 -19.00 -1.14 -8.72
CA ARG A 34 -19.73 -2.10 -7.84
C ARG A 34 -18.92 -2.47 -6.59
N ILE A 35 -17.60 -2.66 -6.74
CA ILE A 35 -16.71 -2.93 -5.61
C ILE A 35 -16.64 -1.71 -4.66
N LEU A 36 -16.55 -0.50 -5.20
CA LEU A 36 -16.57 0.74 -4.41
C LEU A 36 -17.87 0.90 -3.63
N ASP A 37 -19.02 0.75 -4.30
CA ASP A 37 -20.34 0.83 -3.65
C ASP A 37 -20.44 -0.19 -2.52
N ARG A 38 -20.10 -1.46 -2.79
CA ARG A 38 -20.14 -2.54 -1.80
C ARG A 38 -19.22 -2.30 -0.62
N SER A 39 -18.02 -1.76 -0.86
CA SER A 39 -17.06 -1.46 0.22
C SER A 39 -17.60 -0.38 1.17
N MET A 40 -18.24 0.66 0.62
CA MET A 40 -18.89 1.70 1.42
C MET A 40 -20.10 1.18 2.21
N GLU A 41 -20.95 0.34 1.58
CA GLU A 41 -22.08 -0.33 2.26
C GLU A 41 -21.60 -1.15 3.45
N ARG A 42 -20.45 -1.81 3.33
CA ARG A 42 -19.81 -2.58 4.39
C ARG A 42 -19.04 -1.71 5.40
N GLY A 43 -19.06 -0.38 5.25
CA GLY A 43 -18.53 0.60 6.21
C GLY A 43 -17.05 0.91 6.06
N VAL A 44 -16.41 0.59 4.93
CA VAL A 44 -15.04 1.04 4.60
C VAL A 44 -15.10 2.53 4.26
N ASN A 45 -14.25 3.33 4.90
CA ASN A 45 -14.16 4.77 4.64
C ASN A 45 -12.81 5.21 4.06
N PHE A 46 -11.93 4.26 3.70
CA PHE A 46 -10.58 4.56 3.26
C PHE A 46 -10.27 3.91 1.91
N LEU A 47 -9.89 4.73 0.92
CA LEU A 47 -9.49 4.31 -0.42
C LEU A 47 -8.03 4.68 -0.69
N ASP A 48 -7.27 3.76 -1.28
CA ASP A 48 -5.88 3.98 -1.68
C ASP A 48 -5.70 3.75 -3.19
N THR A 49 -5.15 4.75 -3.86
CA THR A 49 -4.79 4.72 -5.29
C THR A 49 -3.38 5.29 -5.52
N ALA A 50 -2.96 5.49 -6.76
CA ALA A 50 -1.72 6.17 -7.15
C ALA A 50 -1.77 6.65 -8.60
N GLU A 51 -0.98 7.70 -8.93
CA GLU A 51 -0.91 8.23 -10.30
C GLU A 51 -0.47 7.18 -11.34
N MET A 52 0.38 6.24 -10.94
CA MET A 52 0.89 5.22 -11.85
C MET A 52 -0.05 4.03 -12.09
N TYR A 53 -1.12 3.89 -11.29
CA TYR A 53 -2.01 2.74 -11.42
C TYR A 53 -2.85 2.80 -12.69
N ALA A 54 -3.14 1.65 -13.33
CA ALA A 54 -3.20 0.29 -12.80
C ALA A 54 -1.85 -0.46 -12.79
N VAL A 55 -1.86 -1.66 -12.16
CA VAL A 55 -0.72 -2.59 -12.10
C VAL A 55 -1.12 -3.96 -12.67
N PRO A 56 -0.28 -4.57 -13.58
CA PRO A 56 1.08 -4.16 -14.01
C PRO A 56 1.10 -2.81 -14.71
N ALA A 57 2.16 -1.99 -14.40
CA ALA A 57 2.28 -0.66 -14.96
C ALA A 57 2.51 -0.70 -16.47
N LYS A 58 1.69 0.02 -17.23
CA LYS A 58 1.76 0.21 -18.67
C LYS A 58 1.50 1.69 -19.00
N ALA A 59 2.03 2.17 -20.11
CA ALA A 59 1.79 3.55 -20.54
C ALA A 59 0.30 3.83 -20.76
N GLU A 60 -0.41 2.86 -21.34
CA GLU A 60 -1.83 2.95 -21.74
C GLU A 60 -2.77 2.97 -20.53
N THR A 61 -2.39 2.36 -19.41
CA THR A 61 -3.22 2.29 -18.19
C THR A 61 -2.75 3.21 -17.07
N CYS A 62 -1.70 4.01 -17.32
CA CYS A 62 -1.21 4.98 -16.33
C CYS A 62 -2.28 6.05 -16.03
N GLY A 63 -2.68 6.18 -14.76
CA GLY A 63 -3.73 7.09 -14.32
C GLY A 63 -5.16 6.56 -14.50
N ALA A 64 -5.33 5.37 -15.10
CA ALA A 64 -6.66 4.80 -15.34
C ALA A 64 -7.44 4.58 -14.03
N THR A 65 -6.77 4.12 -12.98
CA THR A 65 -7.41 3.88 -11.68
C THR A 65 -7.95 5.17 -11.05
N GLU A 66 -7.18 6.26 -11.06
CA GLU A 66 -7.65 7.57 -10.57
C GLU A 66 -8.81 8.11 -11.42
N THR A 67 -8.78 7.88 -12.74
CA THR A 67 -9.88 8.27 -13.64
C THR A 67 -11.17 7.50 -13.33
N ILE A 68 -11.09 6.20 -13.10
CA ILE A 68 -12.24 5.35 -12.70
C ILE A 68 -12.84 5.84 -11.37
N LEU A 69 -11.97 6.16 -10.38
CA LEU A 69 -12.42 6.72 -9.10
C LEU A 69 -13.10 8.10 -9.30
N GLY A 70 -12.52 8.97 -10.13
CA GLY A 70 -13.07 10.27 -10.45
C GLY A 70 -14.46 10.17 -11.12
N ASN A 71 -14.62 9.25 -12.06
CA ASN A 71 -15.91 8.97 -12.69
C ASN A 71 -16.96 8.46 -11.70
N TRP A 72 -16.52 7.68 -10.71
CA TRP A 72 -17.40 7.21 -9.64
C TRP A 72 -17.80 8.35 -8.68
N PHE A 73 -16.86 9.22 -8.27
CA PHE A 73 -17.15 10.39 -7.45
C PHE A 73 -18.12 11.35 -8.15
N ALA A 74 -17.97 11.56 -9.46
CA ALA A 74 -18.87 12.38 -10.25
C ALA A 74 -20.32 11.84 -10.27
N LYS A 75 -20.47 10.51 -10.32
CA LYS A 75 -21.79 9.83 -10.24
C LYS A 75 -22.35 9.80 -8.81
N THR A 76 -21.48 9.81 -7.80
CA THR A 76 -21.83 9.67 -6.38
C THR A 76 -21.13 10.74 -5.52
N PRO A 77 -21.48 12.03 -5.67
CA PRO A 77 -20.76 13.13 -5.00
C PRO A 77 -20.75 13.03 -3.47
N SER A 78 -21.79 12.46 -2.87
CA SER A 78 -21.87 12.24 -1.43
C SER A 78 -20.85 11.23 -0.90
N ALA A 79 -20.35 10.34 -1.76
CA ALA A 79 -19.33 9.36 -1.38
C ALA A 79 -18.00 10.06 -1.07
N ARG A 80 -17.60 11.05 -1.87
CA ARG A 80 -16.34 11.78 -1.67
C ARG A 80 -16.24 12.43 -0.30
N GLN A 81 -17.33 12.94 0.24
CA GLN A 81 -17.37 13.61 1.55
C GLN A 81 -17.24 12.63 2.73
N ARG A 82 -17.59 11.36 2.53
CA ARG A 82 -17.57 10.31 3.56
C ARG A 82 -16.32 9.46 3.56
N LEU A 83 -15.44 9.67 2.58
CA LEU A 83 -14.25 8.84 2.38
C LEU A 83 -12.97 9.63 2.62
N VAL A 84 -11.98 8.95 3.18
CA VAL A 84 -10.58 9.36 3.17
C VAL A 84 -9.96 8.81 1.89
N LEU A 85 -9.46 9.71 1.04
CA LEU A 85 -8.87 9.38 -0.26
C LEU A 85 -7.35 9.57 -0.20
N ALA A 86 -6.61 8.48 -0.39
CA ALA A 86 -5.17 8.50 -0.53
C ALA A 86 -4.74 8.30 -1.97
N THR A 87 -3.78 9.11 -2.45
CA THR A 87 -3.06 8.84 -3.69
C THR A 87 -1.57 9.15 -3.53
N LYS A 88 -0.77 8.90 -4.58
CA LYS A 88 0.69 8.92 -4.46
C LYS A 88 1.34 9.51 -5.71
N VAL A 89 2.40 10.31 -5.50
CA VAL A 89 3.35 10.67 -6.55
C VAL A 89 4.37 9.53 -6.69
N ALA A 90 4.60 9.05 -7.92
CA ALA A 90 5.61 8.05 -8.19
C ALA A 90 7.02 8.60 -7.91
N GLY A 91 7.89 7.77 -7.34
CA GLY A 91 9.31 8.05 -7.23
C GLY A 91 10.02 8.01 -8.60
N PRO A 92 11.36 7.96 -8.65
CA PRO A 92 12.11 7.87 -9.89
C PRO A 92 11.65 6.72 -10.78
N SER A 93 11.74 6.92 -12.10
CA SER A 93 11.35 5.92 -13.09
C SER A 93 12.05 4.58 -12.83
N ARG A 94 11.27 3.51 -12.84
CA ARG A 94 11.71 2.12 -12.71
C ARG A 94 11.35 1.35 -13.99
N GLY A 95 11.79 1.85 -15.13
CA GLY A 95 11.39 1.33 -16.44
C GLY A 95 10.02 1.84 -16.90
N MET A 96 9.55 2.95 -16.34
CA MET A 96 8.28 3.62 -16.67
C MET A 96 8.55 5.03 -17.22
N PRO A 97 9.17 5.16 -18.43
CA PRO A 97 9.56 6.46 -18.97
C PRO A 97 8.37 7.40 -19.25
N TRP A 98 7.17 6.87 -19.35
CA TRP A 98 5.94 7.66 -19.50
C TRP A 98 5.56 8.45 -18.25
N ILE A 99 6.14 8.14 -17.09
CA ILE A 99 5.99 8.93 -15.87
C ILE A 99 7.21 9.84 -15.75
N ARG A 100 7.09 11.09 -16.22
CA ARG A 100 8.12 12.15 -16.12
C ARG A 100 9.51 11.77 -16.72
N GLY A 101 9.56 10.87 -17.70
CA GLY A 101 10.80 10.44 -18.33
C GLY A 101 11.68 9.55 -17.43
N ASN A 102 12.91 9.29 -17.88
CA ASN A 102 13.84 8.38 -17.17
C ASN A 102 14.62 9.07 -16.03
N ASN A 103 14.62 10.39 -15.97
CA ASN A 103 15.49 11.18 -15.10
C ASN A 103 14.72 11.94 -14.02
N SER A 104 13.51 11.53 -13.68
CA SER A 104 12.74 12.14 -12.57
C SER A 104 13.55 12.07 -11.28
N GLY A 105 13.82 13.23 -10.68
CA GLY A 105 14.46 13.36 -9.37
C GLY A 105 13.45 13.54 -8.24
N VAL A 106 12.15 13.48 -8.53
CA VAL A 106 11.06 13.80 -7.61
C VAL A 106 11.22 15.22 -7.04
N THR A 107 11.48 16.15 -7.94
CA THR A 107 11.66 17.58 -7.62
C THR A 107 10.36 18.21 -7.13
N LYS A 108 10.47 19.37 -6.51
CA LYS A 108 9.31 20.16 -6.06
C LYS A 108 8.30 20.35 -7.19
N ALA A 109 8.76 20.75 -8.38
CA ALA A 109 7.90 21.00 -9.54
C ALA A 109 7.17 19.72 -9.99
N GLU A 110 7.87 18.58 -9.99
CA GLU A 110 7.28 17.28 -10.35
C GLU A 110 6.21 16.81 -9.36
N ILE A 111 6.43 17.01 -8.05
CA ILE A 111 5.46 16.67 -7.01
C ILE A 111 4.19 17.48 -7.16
N ILE A 112 4.32 18.81 -7.35
CA ILE A 112 3.18 19.71 -7.53
C ILE A 112 2.39 19.34 -8.79
N ALA A 113 3.10 19.17 -9.92
CA ALA A 113 2.46 18.81 -11.19
C ALA A 113 1.74 17.44 -11.13
N ALA A 114 2.32 16.46 -10.44
CA ALA A 114 1.70 15.16 -10.23
C ALA A 114 0.42 15.26 -9.40
N CYS A 115 0.43 16.04 -8.31
CA CYS A 115 -0.75 16.29 -7.48
C CYS A 115 -1.88 16.93 -8.28
N GLU A 116 -1.58 17.97 -9.05
CA GLU A 116 -2.55 18.63 -9.93
C GLU A 116 -3.15 17.67 -10.97
N ALA A 117 -2.33 16.80 -11.54
CA ALA A 117 -2.80 15.79 -12.47
C ALA A 117 -3.70 14.76 -11.80
N SER A 118 -3.36 14.33 -10.58
CA SER A 118 -4.17 13.42 -9.78
C SER A 118 -5.53 14.04 -9.41
N LEU A 119 -5.55 15.29 -8.96
CA LEU A 119 -6.80 16.03 -8.66
C LEU A 119 -7.73 16.09 -9.88
N ARG A 120 -7.18 16.35 -11.08
CA ARG A 120 -7.97 16.35 -12.31
C ARG A 120 -8.55 14.97 -12.65
N ARG A 121 -7.75 13.88 -12.54
CA ARG A 121 -8.23 12.52 -12.82
C ARG A 121 -9.27 12.06 -11.80
N LEU A 122 -9.04 12.39 -10.53
CA LEU A 122 -9.94 12.08 -9.41
C LEU A 122 -11.19 12.97 -9.36
N GLN A 123 -11.26 14.03 -10.18
CA GLN A 123 -12.38 14.98 -10.23
C GLN A 123 -12.74 15.52 -8.83
N THR A 124 -11.74 15.90 -8.06
CA THR A 124 -11.87 16.44 -6.70
C THR A 124 -10.86 17.56 -6.49
N ASP A 125 -11.20 18.51 -5.62
CA ASP A 125 -10.33 19.65 -5.30
C ASP A 125 -9.34 19.35 -4.17
N VAL A 126 -9.52 18.22 -3.46
CA VAL A 126 -8.70 17.89 -2.29
C VAL A 126 -8.38 16.39 -2.23
N ILE A 127 -7.14 16.08 -1.89
CA ILE A 127 -6.66 14.75 -1.52
C ILE A 127 -6.51 14.71 0.00
N ASP A 128 -7.05 13.68 0.67
CA ASP A 128 -6.95 13.57 2.12
C ASP A 128 -5.56 13.15 2.58
N LEU A 129 -4.94 12.17 1.89
CA LEU A 129 -3.59 11.71 2.17
C LEU A 129 -2.77 11.64 0.87
N TYR A 130 -1.73 12.47 0.74
CA TYR A 130 -0.83 12.44 -0.41
C TYR A 130 0.52 11.85 -0.02
N GLN A 131 0.98 10.83 -0.75
CA GLN A 131 2.14 10.04 -0.37
C GLN A 131 3.24 10.08 -1.43
N ILE A 132 4.52 10.06 -1.02
CA ILE A 132 5.64 9.73 -1.90
C ILE A 132 5.67 8.20 -2.03
N HIS A 133 5.45 7.69 -3.25
CA HIS A 133 5.21 6.26 -3.51
C HIS A 133 6.46 5.38 -3.25
N TRP A 134 7.64 5.91 -3.55
CA TRP A 134 8.95 5.35 -3.15
C TRP A 134 9.99 6.48 -3.15
N PRO A 135 11.05 6.32 -2.34
CA PRO A 135 12.08 7.34 -2.19
C PRO A 135 12.75 7.77 -3.49
N ALA A 136 13.08 9.06 -3.58
CA ALA A 136 13.86 9.61 -4.70
C ALA A 136 15.31 9.12 -4.66
N ARG A 137 15.88 9.00 -3.46
CA ARG A 137 17.25 8.57 -3.24
C ARG A 137 17.43 7.06 -3.44
N ASN A 138 18.66 6.67 -3.68
CA ASN A 138 19.05 5.27 -3.65
C ASN A 138 18.83 4.65 -2.27
N MET A 139 18.14 3.52 -2.22
CA MET A 139 17.94 2.71 -1.03
C MET A 139 17.46 1.30 -1.43
N PRO A 140 17.67 0.27 -0.60
CA PRO A 140 17.14 -1.05 -0.89
C PRO A 140 15.62 -1.06 -0.82
N THR A 141 14.97 -1.49 -1.91
CA THR A 141 13.51 -1.56 -2.02
C THR A 141 13.08 -2.62 -3.04
N PHE A 142 11.83 -3.09 -2.93
CA PHE A 142 11.20 -4.03 -3.86
C PHE A 142 11.99 -5.32 -4.13
N GLY A 143 12.60 -5.89 -3.10
CA GLY A 143 13.39 -7.13 -3.18
C GLY A 143 14.90 -6.92 -3.24
N ALA A 144 15.37 -5.68 -3.25
CA ALA A 144 16.78 -5.39 -2.97
C ALA A 144 17.03 -5.45 -1.45
N LEU A 145 18.08 -6.17 -1.05
CA LEU A 145 18.34 -6.42 0.39
C LEU A 145 19.40 -5.49 0.97
N TYR A 146 20.33 -5.02 0.14
CA TYR A 146 21.53 -4.32 0.60
C TYR A 146 21.59 -2.90 0.05
N PHE A 147 21.99 -1.97 0.90
CA PHE A 147 22.35 -0.62 0.49
C PHE A 147 23.72 -0.62 -0.17
N ASP A 148 23.83 0.07 -1.30
CA ASP A 148 25.07 0.19 -2.06
C ASP A 148 25.26 1.67 -2.42
N PRO A 149 26.16 2.40 -1.73
CA PRO A 149 26.36 3.84 -1.97
C PRO A 149 26.88 4.17 -3.37
N SER A 150 27.46 3.19 -4.07
CA SER A 150 27.93 3.40 -5.45
C SER A 150 26.79 3.62 -6.46
N LYS A 151 25.55 3.32 -6.06
CA LYS A 151 24.33 3.51 -6.86
C LYS A 151 23.64 4.85 -6.63
N ASP A 152 24.24 5.72 -5.82
CA ASP A 152 23.67 7.06 -5.58
C ASP A 152 23.60 7.86 -6.88
N LYS A 153 22.48 8.55 -7.06
CA LYS A 153 22.22 9.42 -8.21
C LYS A 153 21.68 10.76 -7.71
N PRO A 154 21.93 11.85 -8.44
CA PRO A 154 21.30 13.14 -8.13
C PRO A 154 19.78 13.01 -8.08
N CYS A 155 19.18 13.53 -7.01
CA CYS A 155 17.73 13.60 -6.82
C CYS A 155 17.40 14.80 -5.92
N ALA A 156 16.14 15.19 -5.85
CA ALA A 156 15.67 16.18 -4.89
C ALA A 156 15.94 15.72 -3.46
N SER A 157 16.39 16.64 -2.62
CA SER A 157 16.59 16.38 -1.20
C SER A 157 15.26 16.07 -0.50
N ILE A 158 15.31 15.38 0.63
CA ILE A 158 14.12 15.16 1.49
C ILE A 158 13.50 16.51 1.87
N HIS A 159 14.33 17.53 2.14
CA HIS A 159 13.83 18.88 2.46
C HIS A 159 13.06 19.52 1.29
N GLU A 160 13.56 19.44 0.08
CA GLU A 160 12.85 19.94 -1.11
C GLU A 160 11.52 19.23 -1.33
N GLN A 161 11.51 17.91 -1.20
CA GLN A 161 10.27 17.11 -1.32
C GLN A 161 9.26 17.50 -0.23
N LEU A 162 9.71 17.68 1.01
CA LEU A 162 8.85 18.08 2.12
C LEU A 162 8.31 19.52 1.92
N GLN A 163 9.11 20.44 1.39
CA GLN A 163 8.65 21.79 1.01
C GLN A 163 7.56 21.74 -0.06
N ALA A 164 7.68 20.86 -1.06
CA ALA A 164 6.64 20.67 -2.07
C ALA A 164 5.33 20.19 -1.46
N MET A 165 5.41 19.19 -0.57
CA MET A 165 4.24 18.68 0.15
C MET A 165 3.61 19.75 1.05
N ALA A 166 4.41 20.55 1.73
CA ALA A 166 3.94 21.65 2.59
C ALA A 166 3.19 22.73 1.77
N GLU A 167 3.66 23.06 0.58
CA GLU A 167 2.98 24.01 -0.32
C GLU A 167 1.60 23.49 -0.75
N LEU A 168 1.48 22.20 -1.05
CA LEU A 168 0.20 21.57 -1.39
C LEU A 168 -0.78 21.57 -0.20
N VAL A 169 -0.28 21.37 1.02
CA VAL A 169 -1.07 21.47 2.26
C VAL A 169 -1.52 22.91 2.48
N GLN A 170 -0.61 23.88 2.35
CA GLN A 170 -0.92 25.30 2.51
C GLN A 170 -1.94 25.79 1.47
N ALA A 171 -1.87 25.28 0.25
CA ALA A 171 -2.81 25.58 -0.82
C ALA A 171 -4.19 24.90 -0.63
N GLY A 172 -4.37 24.08 0.42
CA GLY A 172 -5.61 23.35 0.71
C GLY A 172 -5.90 22.18 -0.25
N LYS A 173 -4.94 21.80 -1.11
CA LYS A 173 -5.09 20.70 -2.08
C LYS A 173 -4.84 19.33 -1.46
N VAL A 174 -4.08 19.28 -0.36
CA VAL A 174 -3.73 18.09 0.40
C VAL A 174 -4.01 18.35 1.87
N ARG A 175 -4.67 17.42 2.57
CA ARG A 175 -4.90 17.54 4.01
C ARG A 175 -3.74 17.02 4.84
N THR A 176 -3.18 15.89 4.42
CA THR A 176 -2.18 15.13 5.18
C THR A 176 -1.18 14.49 4.24
N ILE A 177 0.06 14.37 4.68
CA ILE A 177 1.15 13.82 3.87
C ILE A 177 1.67 12.51 4.48
N GLY A 178 2.18 11.62 3.61
CA GLY A 178 2.72 10.33 4.01
C GLY A 178 3.85 9.86 3.10
N LEU A 179 4.42 8.74 3.49
CA LEU A 179 5.50 8.06 2.78
C LEU A 179 5.08 6.65 2.39
N SER A 180 5.78 6.06 1.43
CA SER A 180 5.64 4.66 1.09
C SER A 180 6.99 4.06 0.70
N ASN A 181 7.20 2.78 1.02
CA ASN A 181 8.45 2.06 0.75
C ASN A 181 9.68 2.75 1.34
N GLU A 182 9.54 3.35 2.51
CA GLU A 182 10.59 4.14 3.15
C GLU A 182 11.33 3.32 4.22
N THR A 183 12.53 3.76 4.57
CA THR A 183 13.41 3.18 5.58
C THR A 183 13.35 3.96 6.89
N PRO A 184 13.88 3.43 8.02
CA PRO A 184 13.98 4.18 9.28
C PRO A 184 14.69 5.53 9.11
N TYR A 185 15.76 5.58 8.31
CA TYR A 185 16.47 6.82 8.03
C TYR A 185 15.57 7.88 7.40
N GLY A 186 14.83 7.50 6.34
CA GLY A 186 14.01 8.48 5.66
C GLY A 186 12.82 8.94 6.50
N VAL A 187 12.13 8.04 7.22
CA VAL A 187 11.06 8.43 8.13
C VAL A 187 11.57 9.42 9.17
N HIS A 188 12.70 9.11 9.84
CA HIS A 188 13.30 9.99 10.81
C HIS A 188 13.68 11.34 10.22
N GLU A 189 14.31 11.36 9.02
CA GLU A 189 14.78 12.61 8.39
C GLU A 189 13.62 13.51 7.95
N PHE A 190 12.52 12.93 7.39
CA PHE A 190 11.31 13.71 7.09
C PHE A 190 10.72 14.36 8.33
N VAL A 191 10.61 13.63 9.44
CA VAL A 191 10.09 14.16 10.71
C VAL A 191 11.03 15.20 11.31
N ARG A 192 12.34 14.94 11.33
CA ARG A 192 13.35 15.87 11.85
C ARG A 192 13.32 17.21 11.10
N LEU A 193 13.24 17.17 9.77
CA LEU A 193 13.16 18.37 8.93
C LEU A 193 11.83 19.11 9.11
N ALA A 194 10.72 18.37 9.25
CA ALA A 194 9.43 18.98 9.55
C ALA A 194 9.48 19.78 10.85
N ASP A 195 10.00 19.20 11.91
CA ASP A 195 10.12 19.86 13.22
C ASP A 195 11.11 21.03 13.17
N GLN A 196 12.24 20.87 12.49
CA GLN A 196 13.26 21.93 12.36
C GLN A 196 12.76 23.17 11.62
N TYR A 197 11.95 22.99 10.58
CA TYR A 197 11.53 24.09 9.71
C TYR A 197 10.04 24.46 9.88
N GLY A 198 9.33 23.87 10.83
CA GLY A 198 7.90 24.12 11.05
C GLY A 198 7.03 23.69 9.87
N LEU A 199 7.40 22.61 9.19
CA LEU A 199 6.68 22.05 8.06
C LEU A 199 5.72 20.92 8.53
N PRO A 200 4.71 20.55 7.71
CA PRO A 200 3.84 19.41 8.03
C PRO A 200 4.63 18.12 8.22
N ARG A 201 4.37 17.39 9.31
CA ARG A 201 4.96 16.07 9.54
C ARG A 201 4.25 15.01 8.68
N VAL A 202 5.02 14.03 8.22
CA VAL A 202 4.45 12.81 7.62
C VAL A 202 3.69 12.04 8.68
N GLN A 203 2.48 11.59 8.35
CA GLN A 203 1.56 10.92 9.28
C GLN A 203 1.49 9.41 9.07
N THR A 204 1.90 8.95 7.88
CA THR A 204 1.80 7.54 7.52
C THR A 204 3.06 7.04 6.83
N LEU A 205 3.30 5.74 7.01
CA LEU A 205 4.22 4.95 6.20
C LEU A 205 3.45 3.78 5.58
N GLN A 206 3.39 3.71 4.25
CA GLN A 206 2.77 2.60 3.54
C GLN A 206 3.86 1.61 3.08
N ASN A 207 4.04 0.52 3.81
CA ASN A 207 5.05 -0.50 3.54
C ASN A 207 4.43 -1.91 3.45
N PRO A 208 5.15 -2.89 2.82
CA PRO A 208 4.66 -4.28 2.79
C PRO A 208 4.62 -4.85 4.20
N TYR A 209 3.53 -5.55 4.50
CA TYR A 209 3.41 -6.27 5.76
C TYR A 209 2.43 -7.42 5.62
N CYS A 210 2.91 -8.64 5.86
CA CYS A 210 2.13 -9.88 5.86
C CYS A 210 2.90 -10.98 6.59
N LEU A 211 2.31 -12.15 6.75
CA LEU A 211 2.88 -13.30 7.47
C LEU A 211 4.33 -13.64 7.04
N PHE A 212 4.67 -13.54 5.75
CA PHE A 212 6.01 -13.87 5.24
C PHE A 212 6.80 -12.64 4.72
N ASN A 213 6.37 -11.44 5.06
CA ASN A 213 7.14 -10.21 4.92
C ASN A 213 6.87 -9.32 6.14
N ARG A 214 7.68 -9.49 7.15
CA ARG A 214 7.63 -8.76 8.42
C ARG A 214 8.87 -7.89 8.61
N SER A 215 9.52 -7.50 7.51
CA SER A 215 10.72 -6.64 7.52
C SER A 215 10.48 -5.29 8.22
N TYR A 216 9.24 -4.80 8.25
CA TYR A 216 8.84 -3.63 9.02
C TYR A 216 9.17 -3.77 10.52
N GLU A 217 9.11 -4.97 11.08
CA GLU A 217 9.45 -5.25 12.49
C GLU A 217 10.97 -5.20 12.78
N ASN A 218 11.79 -4.97 11.75
CA ASN A 218 13.23 -4.78 11.88
C ASN A 218 13.56 -3.28 11.96
N ALA A 219 13.20 -2.61 13.07
CA ALA A 219 13.43 -1.21 13.42
C ALA A 219 12.40 -0.17 12.89
N LEU A 220 11.61 -0.44 11.83
CA LEU A 220 10.58 0.52 11.40
C LEU A 220 9.42 0.61 12.39
N ASP A 221 9.06 -0.48 13.06
CA ASP A 221 7.99 -0.49 14.05
C ASP A 221 8.33 0.43 15.24
N GLU A 222 9.55 0.34 15.80
CA GLU A 222 9.97 1.27 16.85
C GLU A 222 10.08 2.71 16.31
N THR A 223 10.70 2.90 15.15
CA THR A 223 10.85 4.23 14.55
C THR A 223 9.50 4.91 14.37
N CYS A 224 8.54 4.22 13.74
CA CYS A 224 7.23 4.78 13.47
C CYS A 224 6.41 4.99 14.75
N HIS A 225 6.50 4.07 15.71
CA HIS A 225 5.85 4.22 17.02
C HIS A 225 6.35 5.46 17.77
N ARG A 226 7.67 5.67 17.84
CA ARG A 226 8.28 6.81 18.53
C ARG A 226 8.01 8.15 17.87
N LEU A 227 7.82 8.13 16.54
CA LEU A 227 7.60 9.34 15.74
C LEU A 227 6.12 9.60 15.45
N ASP A 228 5.21 8.77 15.97
CA ASP A 228 3.76 8.84 15.74
C ASP A 228 3.41 8.79 14.24
N VAL A 229 4.00 7.83 13.53
CA VAL A 229 3.76 7.57 12.09
C VAL A 229 3.02 6.25 11.94
N SER A 230 1.80 6.28 11.43
CA SER A 230 0.94 5.10 11.27
C SER A 230 1.37 4.20 10.11
N LEU A 231 1.42 2.87 10.34
CA LEU A 231 1.61 1.90 9.26
C LEU A 231 0.31 1.67 8.48
N LEU A 232 0.39 1.83 7.16
CA LEU A 232 -0.57 1.34 6.18
C LEU A 232 0.01 0.07 5.54
N ALA A 233 -0.50 -1.10 5.93
CA ALA A 233 0.05 -2.39 5.50
C ALA A 233 -0.45 -2.76 4.11
N TYR A 234 0.41 -2.81 3.10
CA TYR A 234 0.03 -3.29 1.78
C TYR A 234 0.47 -4.74 1.52
N SER A 235 -0.18 -5.39 0.57
CA SER A 235 0.00 -6.82 0.20
C SER A 235 -0.20 -7.80 1.37
N PRO A 236 -1.25 -7.66 2.19
CA PRO A 236 -1.49 -8.54 3.34
C PRO A 236 -1.66 -10.01 2.94
N LEU A 237 -2.12 -10.27 1.71
CA LEU A 237 -2.29 -11.61 1.14
C LEU A 237 -1.11 -12.07 0.26
N GLY A 238 0.05 -11.34 0.29
CA GLY A 238 1.24 -11.73 -0.45
C GLY A 238 0.99 -12.00 -1.94
N PHE A 239 0.32 -11.08 -2.65
CA PHE A 239 -0.12 -11.24 -4.04
C PHE A 239 -1.06 -12.45 -4.29
N GLY A 240 -1.76 -12.88 -3.25
CA GLY A 240 -2.70 -13.98 -3.28
C GLY A 240 -2.09 -15.34 -2.89
N LEU A 241 -0.82 -15.40 -2.53
CA LEU A 241 -0.19 -16.63 -2.03
C LEU A 241 -0.84 -17.12 -0.72
N LEU A 242 -1.21 -16.18 0.16
CA LEU A 242 -1.85 -16.45 1.44
C LEU A 242 -3.38 -16.66 1.34
N THR A 243 -3.90 -16.95 0.15
CA THR A 243 -5.30 -17.38 -0.02
C THR A 243 -5.41 -18.89 -0.22
N GLY A 244 -4.29 -19.60 -0.38
CA GLY A 244 -4.23 -21.03 -0.66
C GLY A 244 -4.47 -21.42 -2.12
N LYS A 245 -4.88 -20.49 -2.99
CA LYS A 245 -5.24 -20.81 -4.39
C LYS A 245 -4.07 -21.29 -5.27
N TYR A 246 -2.85 -21.12 -4.82
CA TYR A 246 -1.64 -21.58 -5.52
C TYR A 246 -1.00 -22.83 -4.87
N ASP A 247 -1.59 -23.36 -3.79
CA ASP A 247 -0.96 -24.42 -3.01
C ASP A 247 -0.78 -25.72 -3.82
N GLU A 248 -1.80 -26.10 -4.60
CA GLU A 248 -1.79 -27.35 -5.38
C GLU A 248 -1.13 -27.19 -6.75
N THR A 249 -1.49 -26.13 -7.48
CA THR A 249 -1.08 -25.95 -8.88
C THR A 249 0.19 -25.10 -9.04
N GLY A 250 0.68 -24.49 -7.95
CA GLY A 250 1.76 -23.52 -8.03
C GLY A 250 1.33 -22.23 -8.77
N LEU A 251 2.29 -21.56 -9.43
CA LEU A 251 2.05 -20.29 -10.14
C LEU A 251 1.70 -20.47 -11.61
N VAL A 252 1.10 -21.59 -11.99
CA VAL A 252 0.67 -21.90 -13.36
C VAL A 252 -0.85 -21.84 -13.48
N GLY A 253 -1.35 -21.73 -14.71
CA GLY A 253 -2.78 -21.61 -14.97
C GLY A 253 -3.30 -20.17 -14.85
N ASP A 254 -4.57 -20.01 -14.52
CA ASP A 254 -5.31 -18.74 -14.48
C ASP A 254 -5.83 -18.33 -13.08
N ALA A 255 -5.33 -18.99 -12.03
CA ALA A 255 -5.80 -18.78 -10.66
C ALA A 255 -5.66 -17.33 -10.13
N GLY A 256 -4.88 -16.48 -10.78
CA GLY A 256 -4.74 -15.07 -10.41
C GLY A 256 -3.49 -14.41 -10.95
N ARG A 257 -3.20 -13.19 -10.47
CA ARG A 257 -2.14 -12.34 -11.01
C ARG A 257 -0.76 -12.99 -11.12
N MET A 258 -0.40 -13.85 -10.18
CA MET A 258 0.89 -14.55 -10.20
C MET A 258 0.97 -15.60 -11.32
N SER A 259 -0.16 -16.16 -11.75
CA SER A 259 -0.24 -17.06 -12.90
C SER A 259 -0.32 -16.30 -14.22
N ILE A 260 -1.11 -15.21 -14.25
CA ILE A 260 -1.41 -14.43 -15.46
C ILE A 260 -0.20 -13.59 -15.90
N TYR A 261 0.49 -12.93 -14.94
CA TYR A 261 1.54 -11.97 -15.26
C TYR A 261 2.93 -12.50 -14.91
N GLU A 262 3.74 -12.81 -15.92
CA GLU A 262 5.13 -13.25 -15.73
C GLU A 262 5.98 -12.22 -14.97
N SER A 263 5.75 -10.93 -15.22
CA SER A 263 6.43 -9.84 -14.52
C SER A 263 6.18 -9.84 -13.01
N MET A 264 5.03 -10.35 -12.56
CA MET A 264 4.72 -10.52 -11.14
C MET A 264 5.44 -11.72 -10.53
N ARG A 265 5.51 -12.84 -11.26
CA ARG A 265 6.25 -14.04 -10.82
C ARG A 265 7.74 -13.79 -10.63
N LYS A 266 8.33 -12.91 -11.43
CA LYS A 266 9.75 -12.55 -11.35
C LYS A 266 10.11 -11.63 -10.19
N GLN A 267 9.12 -11.12 -9.46
CA GLN A 267 9.33 -10.29 -8.28
C GLN A 267 9.58 -11.14 -7.02
N ARG A 268 9.93 -10.47 -5.92
CA ARG A 268 10.19 -11.09 -4.60
C ARG A 268 9.10 -12.05 -4.13
N TRP A 269 7.85 -11.80 -4.50
CA TRP A 269 6.70 -12.63 -4.14
C TRP A 269 6.72 -14.01 -4.81
N GLY A 270 7.33 -14.14 -6.00
CA GLY A 270 7.44 -15.40 -6.74
C GLY A 270 8.68 -16.23 -6.41
N ARG A 271 9.47 -15.85 -5.42
CA ARG A 271 10.63 -16.64 -4.98
C ARG A 271 10.17 -17.99 -4.42
N PRO A 272 10.95 -19.08 -4.63
CA PRO A 272 10.62 -20.40 -4.08
C PRO A 272 10.34 -20.38 -2.57
N GLU A 273 11.15 -19.62 -1.81
CA GLU A 273 11.01 -19.48 -0.37
C GLU A 273 9.72 -18.77 0.04
N SER A 274 9.22 -17.84 -0.79
CA SER A 274 7.93 -17.17 -0.55
C SER A 274 6.75 -18.13 -0.74
N LEU A 275 6.83 -19.02 -1.75
CA LEU A 275 5.85 -20.09 -1.96
C LEU A 275 5.88 -21.11 -0.82
N GLU A 276 7.06 -21.50 -0.39
CA GLU A 276 7.23 -22.43 0.74
C GLU A 276 6.61 -21.86 2.02
N ALA A 277 6.96 -20.64 2.39
CA ALA A 277 6.41 -19.97 3.56
C ALA A 277 4.88 -19.85 3.46
N ALA A 278 4.35 -19.43 2.30
CA ALA A 278 2.91 -19.29 2.10
C ALA A 278 2.17 -20.62 2.31
N ARG A 279 2.65 -21.73 1.74
CA ARG A 279 2.05 -23.06 1.92
C ARG A 279 2.00 -23.47 3.40
N ARG A 280 3.05 -23.18 4.15
CA ARG A 280 3.11 -23.50 5.58
C ARG A 280 2.10 -22.69 6.38
N TYR A 281 1.97 -21.38 6.14
CA TYR A 281 0.95 -20.56 6.77
C TYR A 281 -0.48 -20.97 6.35
N ASN A 282 -0.67 -21.33 5.09
CA ASN A 282 -1.97 -21.79 4.60
C ASN A 282 -2.37 -23.13 5.23
N ALA A 283 -1.42 -24.07 5.43
CA ALA A 283 -1.66 -25.31 6.16
C ALA A 283 -2.01 -25.03 7.62
N LEU A 284 -1.22 -24.19 8.29
CA LEU A 284 -1.47 -23.78 9.68
C LEU A 284 -2.87 -23.18 9.86
N ALA A 285 -3.33 -22.33 8.92
CA ALA A 285 -4.69 -21.79 8.96
C ALA A 285 -5.74 -22.93 8.98
N ARG A 286 -5.61 -23.88 8.06
CA ARG A 286 -6.55 -25.02 7.93
C ARG A 286 -6.55 -25.89 9.18
N ASP A 287 -5.37 -26.15 9.77
CA ASP A 287 -5.22 -26.96 11.00
C ASP A 287 -5.94 -26.31 12.19
N HIS A 288 -6.08 -24.97 12.18
CA HIS A 288 -6.84 -24.21 13.18
C HIS A 288 -8.27 -23.87 12.76
N GLY A 289 -8.80 -24.48 11.70
CA GLY A 289 -10.18 -24.27 11.23
C GLY A 289 -10.44 -22.89 10.61
N LEU A 290 -9.39 -22.18 10.19
CA LEU A 290 -9.48 -20.89 9.49
C LEU A 290 -9.22 -21.08 7.99
N SER A 291 -9.81 -20.20 7.16
CA SER A 291 -9.30 -20.09 5.80
C SER A 291 -7.92 -19.40 5.80
N PRO A 292 -7.05 -19.70 4.82
CA PRO A 292 -5.78 -19.00 4.67
C PRO A 292 -5.94 -17.46 4.63
N THR A 293 -6.96 -16.95 3.90
CA THR A 293 -7.30 -15.53 3.84
C THR A 293 -7.63 -14.95 5.22
N GLN A 294 -8.44 -15.68 6.03
CA GLN A 294 -8.78 -15.25 7.38
C GLN A 294 -7.55 -15.14 8.28
N LEU A 295 -6.67 -16.14 8.28
CA LEU A 295 -5.45 -16.11 9.08
C LEU A 295 -4.56 -14.91 8.69
N ALA A 296 -4.31 -14.75 7.40
CA ALA A 296 -3.42 -13.72 6.89
C ALA A 296 -3.95 -12.29 7.17
N LEU A 297 -5.25 -12.08 7.00
CA LEU A 297 -5.87 -10.78 7.26
C LEU A 297 -6.04 -10.52 8.75
N ALA A 298 -6.45 -11.50 9.55
CA ALA A 298 -6.54 -11.36 11.00
C ALA A 298 -5.17 -11.00 11.61
N PHE A 299 -4.07 -11.58 11.10
CA PHE A 299 -2.72 -11.23 11.52
C PHE A 299 -2.41 -9.73 11.32
N CYS A 300 -2.86 -9.15 10.22
CA CYS A 300 -2.70 -7.71 9.97
C CYS A 300 -3.71 -6.88 10.77
N TYR A 301 -4.99 -7.27 10.78
CA TYR A 301 -6.09 -6.51 11.39
C TYR A 301 -5.98 -6.38 12.91
N THR A 302 -5.42 -7.37 13.58
CA THR A 302 -5.28 -7.39 15.04
C THR A 302 -3.92 -6.91 15.53
N ASN A 303 -3.00 -6.58 14.60
CA ASN A 303 -1.64 -6.18 14.95
C ASN A 303 -1.59 -4.70 15.33
N TRP A 304 -1.09 -4.41 16.53
CA TRP A 304 -0.97 -3.04 17.04
C TRP A 304 -0.13 -2.09 16.17
N ARG A 305 0.75 -2.65 15.32
CA ARG A 305 1.58 -1.88 14.39
C ARG A 305 0.80 -1.29 13.22
N VAL A 306 -0.35 -1.90 12.88
CA VAL A 306 -1.09 -1.62 11.65
C VAL A 306 -2.28 -0.73 11.95
N ALA A 307 -2.28 0.49 11.44
CA ALA A 307 -3.41 1.40 11.55
C ALA A 307 -4.51 1.05 10.54
N SER A 308 -4.13 0.66 9.33
CA SER A 308 -5.09 0.19 8.31
C SER A 308 -4.40 -0.77 7.35
N THR A 309 -5.12 -1.83 6.97
CA THR A 309 -4.66 -2.86 6.05
C THR A 309 -5.25 -2.63 4.67
N ILE A 310 -4.39 -2.46 3.67
CA ILE A 310 -4.79 -2.20 2.29
C ILE A 310 -5.06 -3.54 1.60
N ILE A 311 -6.34 -3.87 1.43
CA ILE A 311 -6.79 -5.04 0.67
C ILE A 311 -6.90 -4.70 -0.81
N GLY A 312 -6.62 -5.68 -1.69
CA GLY A 312 -6.82 -5.56 -3.14
C GLY A 312 -7.65 -6.72 -3.64
N VAL A 313 -8.70 -6.40 -4.39
CA VAL A 313 -9.67 -7.40 -4.87
C VAL A 313 -9.95 -7.24 -6.37
N THR A 314 -10.46 -8.29 -7.00
CA THR A 314 -10.91 -8.29 -8.40
C THR A 314 -12.37 -8.72 -8.56
N SER A 315 -13.06 -9.05 -7.45
CA SER A 315 -14.47 -9.42 -7.44
C SER A 315 -15.13 -9.04 -6.11
N LEU A 316 -16.47 -8.98 -6.11
CA LEU A 316 -17.26 -8.77 -4.88
C LEU A 316 -17.08 -9.91 -3.88
N THR A 317 -16.96 -11.16 -4.35
CA THR A 317 -16.71 -12.31 -3.48
C THR A 317 -15.39 -12.16 -2.71
N GLN A 318 -14.31 -11.74 -3.39
CA GLN A 318 -13.04 -11.47 -2.72
C GLN A 318 -13.13 -10.30 -1.74
N LEU A 319 -13.90 -9.26 -2.08
CA LEU A 319 -14.14 -8.14 -1.18
C LEU A 319 -14.84 -8.60 0.11
N ASP A 320 -15.94 -9.34 -0.04
CA ASP A 320 -16.71 -9.83 1.10
C ASP A 320 -15.85 -10.78 1.96
N GLU A 321 -15.08 -11.70 1.36
CA GLU A 321 -14.15 -12.58 2.09
C GLU A 321 -13.12 -11.77 2.91
N CYS A 322 -12.55 -10.73 2.32
CA CYS A 322 -11.60 -9.86 3.03
C CYS A 322 -12.27 -9.09 4.19
N LEU A 323 -13.49 -8.62 3.99
CA LEU A 323 -14.24 -7.87 5.01
C LEU A 323 -14.76 -8.79 6.12
N ASP A 324 -15.17 -10.01 5.80
CA ASP A 324 -15.65 -11.01 6.76
C ASP A 324 -14.54 -11.57 7.66
N ALA A 325 -13.28 -11.44 7.25
CA ALA A 325 -12.13 -11.75 8.10
C ALA A 325 -11.96 -10.77 9.29
N TRP A 326 -12.63 -9.61 9.24
CA TRP A 326 -12.65 -8.66 10.36
C TRP A 326 -13.37 -9.24 11.56
N GLY A 327 -12.73 -9.17 12.73
CA GLY A 327 -13.25 -9.74 13.97
C GLY A 327 -12.72 -11.15 14.28
N THR A 328 -11.99 -11.78 13.36
CA THR A 328 -11.26 -13.01 13.64
C THR A 328 -10.15 -12.74 14.65
N THR A 329 -10.14 -13.51 15.74
CA THR A 329 -9.12 -13.44 16.79
C THR A 329 -8.11 -14.57 16.62
N LEU A 330 -6.84 -14.30 16.89
CA LEU A 330 -5.78 -15.29 16.87
C LEU A 330 -5.36 -15.59 18.30
N SER A 331 -5.32 -16.89 18.68
CA SER A 331 -4.87 -17.28 20.01
C SER A 331 -3.37 -17.09 20.19
N ALA A 332 -2.90 -17.04 21.43
CA ALA A 332 -1.48 -16.92 21.73
C ALA A 332 -0.67 -18.11 21.18
N GLU A 333 -1.25 -19.31 21.23
CA GLU A 333 -0.67 -20.53 20.68
C GLU A 333 -0.50 -20.42 19.16
N LEU A 334 -1.53 -19.97 18.44
CA LEU A 334 -1.47 -19.79 16.99
C LEU A 334 -0.44 -18.71 16.60
N LEU A 335 -0.35 -17.61 17.36
CA LEU A 335 0.67 -16.59 17.14
C LEU A 335 2.09 -17.13 17.35
N ALA A 336 2.29 -18.01 18.34
CA ALA A 336 3.59 -18.66 18.57
C ALA A 336 3.96 -19.62 17.40
N GLU A 337 2.98 -20.36 16.84
CA GLU A 337 3.20 -21.20 15.66
C GLU A 337 3.51 -20.35 14.40
N ILE A 338 2.85 -19.21 14.22
CA ILE A 338 3.17 -18.22 13.18
C ILE A 338 4.63 -17.77 13.32
N ASP A 339 5.07 -17.43 14.51
CA ASP A 339 6.44 -16.99 14.77
C ASP A 339 7.46 -18.09 14.53
N LYS A 340 7.13 -19.35 14.85
CA LYS A 340 7.99 -20.51 14.56
C LYS A 340 8.25 -20.65 13.06
N ILE A 341 7.21 -20.54 12.22
CA ILE A 341 7.40 -20.56 10.75
C ILE A 341 8.31 -19.42 10.30
N ARG A 342 8.12 -18.20 10.84
CA ARG A 342 8.98 -17.07 10.50
C ARG A 342 10.45 -17.30 10.85
N TRP A 343 10.74 -17.92 12.00
CA TRP A 343 12.12 -18.20 12.39
C TRP A 343 12.82 -19.18 11.44
N GLU A 344 12.08 -20.09 10.83
CA GLU A 344 12.62 -21.09 9.89
C GLU A 344 12.73 -20.52 8.46
N VAL A 345 11.76 -19.69 8.02
CA VAL A 345 11.74 -19.04 6.70
C VAL A 345 11.53 -17.53 6.87
N ARG A 346 12.63 -16.82 7.16
CA ARG A 346 12.56 -15.41 7.57
C ARG A 346 12.42 -14.47 6.38
N ASP A 347 11.27 -13.77 6.31
CA ASP A 347 10.98 -12.64 5.41
C ASP A 347 11.36 -12.89 3.92
N PRO A 348 10.97 -14.01 3.30
CA PRO A 348 11.44 -14.37 1.96
C PRO A 348 10.97 -13.41 0.87
N ALA A 349 9.93 -12.62 1.13
CA ALA A 349 9.42 -11.59 0.22
C ALA A 349 9.89 -10.18 0.60
N GLN A 350 10.98 -10.06 1.33
CA GLN A 350 11.60 -8.80 1.67
C GLN A 350 12.05 -8.02 0.42
#